data_feaa1ec37d6d6b228edff109f8da9bd3
#
_entry.id   feaa1ec37d6d6b228edff109f8da9bd3
#
_cell.length_a   1.000
_cell.length_b   1.000
_cell.length_c   1.000
_cell.angle_alpha   90.00
_cell.angle_beta   90.00
_cell.angle_gamma   90.00
#
_symmetry.space_group_name_H-M   'P 1'
#
loop_
_entity.id
_entity.type
_entity.pdbx_description
1 polymer ?
#
loop_
_entity_poly.entity_id
_entity_poly.type
_entity_poly.pdbx_seq_one_letter_code
_entity_poly.pdbx_strand_id
1 'polypeptide(L)'
;MFFKLLTVAVVAALLWQMIGVWRTGRVLAKNRTSAVFRRHQVGVAYIGWLTILAVVLIEVQVQMSPAPYASGPLLLGFHLAVDALMVAVFAAIVLHFSGVKSPQWHSTFVYSFLGLYCLAAATGGVMLYRLPT
;
A
#
# COMPACT_ATOMS: atom_id res chain seq x y z
N MET A 1 2.05 12.11 19.34
CA MET A 1 0.69 11.52 19.26
C MET A 1 -0.01 11.84 17.93
N PHE A 2 -0.03 13.09 17.47
CA PHE A 2 -0.72 13.50 16.22
C PHE A 2 -0.30 12.68 14.98
N PHE A 3 1.00 12.57 14.69
CA PHE A 3 1.48 11.82 13.53
C PHE A 3 1.13 10.34 13.56
N LYS A 4 1.13 9.68 14.72
CA LYS A 4 0.70 8.27 14.85
C LYS A 4 -0.78 8.11 14.46
N LEU A 5 -1.65 9.01 14.95
CA LEU A 5 -3.07 9.00 14.59
C LEU A 5 -3.30 9.26 13.10
N LEU A 6 -2.56 10.21 12.53
CA LEU A 6 -2.63 10.52 11.11
C LEU A 6 -2.19 9.33 10.26
N THR A 7 -1.10 8.64 10.64
CA THR A 7 -0.64 7.42 9.94
C THR A 7 -1.71 6.32 10.00
N VAL A 8 -2.31 6.08 11.16
CA VAL A 8 -3.40 5.10 11.30
C VAL A 8 -4.59 5.46 10.40
N ALA A 9 -4.97 6.76 10.35
CA ALA A 9 -6.05 7.22 9.49
C ALA A 9 -5.74 7.01 8.00
N VAL A 10 -4.51 7.31 7.57
CA VAL A 10 -4.07 7.10 6.18
C VAL A 10 -4.06 5.61 5.82
N VAL A 11 -3.56 4.75 6.71
CA VAL A 11 -3.56 3.29 6.51
C VAL A 11 -5.00 2.76 6.44
N ALA A 12 -5.90 3.23 7.30
CA ALA A 12 -7.32 2.86 7.25
C ALA A 12 -7.99 3.30 5.93
N ALA A 13 -7.72 4.54 5.48
CA ALA A 13 -8.20 5.05 4.21
C ALA A 13 -7.67 4.23 3.03
N LEU A 14 -6.41 3.82 3.09
CA LEU A 14 -5.78 2.97 2.07
C LEU A 14 -6.45 1.59 2.00
N LEU A 15 -6.68 0.93 3.15
CA LEU A 15 -7.43 -0.34 3.21
C LEU A 15 -8.83 -0.21 2.64
N TRP A 16 -9.55 0.86 2.99
CA TRP A 16 -10.87 1.14 2.45
C TRP A 16 -10.85 1.29 0.92
N GLN A 17 -9.87 2.03 0.41
CA GLN A 17 -9.70 2.23 -1.02
C GLN A 17 -9.34 0.93 -1.77
N MET A 18 -8.52 0.07 -1.17
CA MET A 18 -8.19 -1.26 -1.72
C MET A 18 -9.43 -2.14 -1.87
N ILE A 19 -10.34 -2.13 -0.88
CA ILE A 19 -11.62 -2.83 -0.98
C ILE A 19 -12.46 -2.28 -2.13
N GLY A 20 -12.51 -0.95 -2.29
CA GLY A 20 -13.22 -0.28 -3.39
C GLY A 20 -12.69 -0.68 -4.76
N VAL A 21 -11.36 -0.66 -4.93
CA VAL A 21 -10.67 -1.06 -6.17
C VAL A 21 -10.90 -2.55 -6.47
N TRP A 22 -10.81 -3.41 -5.47
CA TRP A 22 -11.09 -4.83 -5.62
C TRP A 22 -12.54 -5.08 -6.09
N ARG A 23 -13.53 -4.41 -5.47
CA ARG A 23 -14.95 -4.50 -5.89
C ARG A 23 -15.15 -4.03 -7.32
N THR A 24 -14.60 -2.88 -7.70
CA THR A 24 -14.69 -2.37 -9.08
C THR A 24 -13.98 -3.27 -10.09
N GLY A 25 -12.85 -3.88 -9.72
CA GLY A 25 -12.14 -4.87 -10.53
C GLY A 25 -12.99 -6.12 -10.81
N ARG A 26 -13.72 -6.63 -9.79
CA ARG A 26 -14.66 -7.75 -9.97
C ARG A 26 -15.84 -7.41 -10.88
N VAL A 27 -16.35 -6.18 -10.80
CA VAL A 27 -17.41 -5.70 -11.71
C VAL A 27 -16.87 -5.59 -13.13
N LEU A 28 -15.68 -5.05 -13.31
CA LEU A 28 -15.02 -4.95 -14.63
C LEU A 28 -14.78 -6.30 -15.29
N ALA A 29 -14.48 -7.34 -14.51
CA ALA A 29 -14.31 -8.70 -15.04
C ALA A 29 -15.60 -9.24 -15.65
N LYS A 30 -16.76 -8.79 -15.16
CA LYS A 30 -18.09 -9.22 -15.64
C LYS A 30 -18.70 -8.28 -16.67
N ASN A 31 -18.52 -6.98 -16.47
CA ASN A 31 -19.16 -5.95 -17.31
C ASN A 31 -18.20 -4.74 -17.45
N ARG A 32 -17.62 -4.58 -18.63
CA ARG A 32 -16.63 -3.55 -18.94
C ARG A 32 -17.29 -2.27 -19.42
N THR A 33 -17.93 -1.53 -18.54
CA THR A 33 -18.41 -0.17 -18.89
C THR A 33 -17.29 0.84 -18.68
N SER A 34 -17.28 1.89 -19.51
CA SER A 34 -16.30 2.99 -19.42
C SER A 34 -16.32 3.70 -18.06
N ALA A 35 -17.49 3.85 -17.47
CA ALA A 35 -17.68 4.47 -16.15
C ALA A 35 -17.03 3.65 -15.02
N VAL A 36 -17.22 2.33 -15.03
CA VAL A 36 -16.60 1.42 -14.04
C VAL A 36 -15.10 1.38 -14.23
N PHE A 37 -14.63 1.34 -15.47
CA PHE A 37 -13.20 1.36 -15.78
C PHE A 37 -12.52 2.63 -15.25
N ARG A 38 -13.10 3.80 -15.52
CA ARG A 38 -12.59 5.09 -15.02
C ARG A 38 -12.56 5.12 -13.49
N ARG A 39 -13.62 4.64 -12.82
CA ARG A 39 -13.69 4.57 -11.35
C ARG A 39 -12.60 3.66 -10.79
N HIS A 40 -12.33 2.53 -11.43
CA HIS A 40 -11.25 1.62 -11.05
C HIS A 40 -9.88 2.29 -11.20
N GLN A 41 -9.59 2.94 -12.33
CA GLN A 41 -8.32 3.65 -12.55
C GLN A 41 -8.09 4.77 -11.53
N VAL A 42 -9.10 5.58 -11.25
CA VAL A 42 -9.03 6.63 -10.23
C VAL A 42 -8.74 6.02 -8.85
N GLY A 43 -9.42 4.92 -8.50
CA GLY A 43 -9.16 4.19 -7.26
C GLY A 43 -7.71 3.70 -7.16
N VAL A 44 -7.15 3.13 -8.22
CA VAL A 44 -5.75 2.69 -8.27
C VAL A 44 -4.79 3.88 -8.06
N ALA A 45 -5.06 5.03 -8.69
CA ALA A 45 -4.25 6.24 -8.50
C ALA A 45 -4.28 6.71 -7.04
N TYR A 46 -5.45 6.70 -6.39
CA TYR A 46 -5.56 7.03 -4.95
C TYR A 46 -4.77 6.07 -4.06
N ILE A 47 -4.76 4.78 -4.36
CA ILE A 47 -3.91 3.81 -3.63
C ILE A 47 -2.44 4.24 -3.72
N GLY A 48 -1.96 4.59 -4.92
CA GLY A 48 -0.58 5.06 -5.11
C GLY A 48 -0.25 6.27 -4.23
N TRP A 49 -1.09 7.30 -4.28
CA TRP A 49 -0.87 8.52 -3.49
C TRP A 49 -0.95 8.27 -1.97
N LEU A 50 -1.92 7.48 -1.51
CA LEU A 50 -2.05 7.15 -0.09
C LEU A 50 -0.86 6.30 0.40
N THR A 51 -0.33 5.41 -0.45
CA THR A 51 0.87 4.63 -0.13
C THR A 51 2.08 5.55 0.05
N ILE A 52 2.31 6.49 -0.88
CA ILE A 52 3.39 7.47 -0.77
C ILE A 52 3.23 8.30 0.52
N LEU A 53 2.03 8.78 0.78
CA LEU A 53 1.74 9.56 2.00
C LEU A 53 2.01 8.74 3.27
N ALA A 54 1.60 7.48 3.32
CA ALA A 54 1.86 6.60 4.46
C ALA A 54 3.36 6.41 4.70
N VAL A 55 4.14 6.15 3.64
CA VAL A 55 5.61 6.01 3.73
C VAL A 55 6.25 7.30 4.25
N VAL A 56 5.88 8.46 3.70
CA VAL A 56 6.41 9.75 4.16
C VAL A 56 6.08 10.01 5.63
N LEU A 57 4.84 9.73 6.06
CA LEU A 57 4.44 9.92 7.46
C LEU A 57 5.20 9.00 8.41
N ILE A 58 5.45 7.76 8.00
CA ILE A 58 6.24 6.80 8.79
C ILE A 58 7.69 7.29 8.89
N GLU A 59 8.29 7.67 7.77
CA GLU A 59 9.67 8.17 7.73
C GLU A 59 9.84 9.41 8.63
N VAL A 60 8.94 10.39 8.54
CA VAL A 60 8.95 11.57 9.41
C VAL A 60 8.90 11.15 10.88
N GLN A 61 8.05 10.20 11.25
CA GLN A 61 7.96 9.72 12.64
C GLN A 61 9.25 9.04 13.10
N VAL A 62 9.86 8.22 12.23
CA VAL A 62 11.14 7.57 12.51
C VAL A 62 12.24 8.62 12.74
N GLN A 63 12.34 9.63 11.86
CA GLN A 63 13.35 10.69 11.97
C GLN A 63 13.15 11.60 13.20
N MET A 64 11.91 11.82 13.60
CA MET A 64 11.58 12.62 14.80
C MET A 64 11.69 11.84 16.11
N SER A 65 11.92 10.52 16.05
CA SER A 65 12.06 9.69 17.25
C SER A 65 13.42 9.89 17.90
N PRO A 66 13.51 9.98 19.23
CA PRO A 66 14.79 10.01 19.96
C PRO A 66 15.60 8.69 19.81
N ALA A 67 14.94 7.60 19.39
CA ALA A 67 15.57 6.33 19.12
C ALA A 67 15.04 5.74 17.79
N PRO A 68 15.42 6.32 16.63
CA PRO A 68 14.80 6.01 15.34
C PRO A 68 14.92 4.54 14.93
N TYR A 69 15.89 3.82 15.44
CA TYR A 69 16.14 2.39 15.09
C TYR A 69 15.93 1.44 16.27
N ALA A 70 15.08 1.81 17.24
CA ALA A 70 14.79 1.00 18.42
C ALA A 70 14.24 -0.40 18.09
N SER A 71 13.65 -0.59 16.92
CA SER A 71 13.14 -1.88 16.44
C SER A 71 14.23 -2.86 15.94
N GLY A 72 15.47 -2.39 15.87
CA GLY A 72 16.62 -3.18 15.40
C GLY A 72 16.82 -3.20 13.88
N PRO A 73 18.07 -3.34 13.43
CA PRO A 73 18.42 -3.21 12.00
C PRO A 73 17.80 -4.30 11.12
N LEU A 74 17.59 -5.51 11.65
CA LEU A 74 16.99 -6.61 10.89
C LEU A 74 15.52 -6.35 10.55
N LEU A 75 14.72 -5.88 11.50
CA LEU A 75 13.31 -5.57 11.25
C LEU A 75 13.17 -4.39 10.30
N LEU A 76 13.99 -3.35 10.46
CA LEU A 76 14.02 -2.22 9.56
C LEU A 76 14.41 -2.66 8.13
N GLY A 77 15.49 -3.43 7.98
CA GLY A 77 15.93 -3.93 6.67
C GLY A 77 14.87 -4.79 5.98
N PHE A 78 14.21 -5.66 6.74
CA PHE A 78 13.11 -6.47 6.23
C PHE A 78 11.91 -5.61 5.77
N HIS A 79 11.50 -4.63 6.59
CA HIS A 79 10.40 -3.71 6.26
C HIS A 79 10.69 -2.92 4.98
N LEU A 80 11.89 -2.34 4.86
CA LEU A 80 12.29 -1.60 3.67
C LEU A 80 12.33 -2.48 2.41
N ALA A 81 12.78 -3.73 2.54
CA ALA A 81 12.77 -4.69 1.42
C ALA A 81 11.34 -5.02 0.97
N VAL A 82 10.40 -5.20 1.92
CA VAL A 82 8.98 -5.43 1.62
C VAL A 82 8.37 -4.22 0.94
N ASP A 83 8.67 -3.00 1.41
CA ASP A 83 8.17 -1.75 0.82
C ASP A 83 8.69 -1.56 -0.61
N ALA A 84 9.99 -1.78 -0.83
CA ALA A 84 10.59 -1.70 -2.17
C ALA A 84 9.94 -2.71 -3.14
N LEU A 85 9.72 -3.94 -2.69
CA LEU A 85 9.05 -4.96 -3.49
C LEU A 85 7.59 -4.60 -3.76
N MET A 86 6.87 -4.07 -2.77
CA MET A 86 5.49 -3.60 -2.91
C MET A 86 5.38 -2.49 -3.96
N VAL A 87 6.29 -1.50 -3.94
CA VAL A 87 6.34 -0.43 -4.94
C VAL A 87 6.64 -0.98 -6.34
N ALA A 88 7.58 -1.92 -6.46
CA ALA A 88 7.91 -2.56 -7.74
C ALA A 88 6.71 -3.34 -8.33
N VAL A 89 6.01 -4.10 -7.49
CA VAL A 89 4.80 -4.84 -7.89
C VAL A 89 3.69 -3.87 -8.30
N PHE A 90 3.48 -2.77 -7.57
CA PHE A 90 2.50 -1.75 -7.92
C PHE A 90 2.83 -1.08 -9.27
N ALA A 91 4.08 -0.71 -9.48
CA ALA A 91 4.54 -0.16 -10.75
C ALA A 91 4.34 -1.14 -11.91
N ALA A 92 4.63 -2.43 -11.71
CA ALA A 92 4.38 -3.47 -12.69
C ALA A 92 2.89 -3.59 -13.04
N ILE A 93 1.97 -3.52 -12.06
CA ILE A 93 0.52 -3.51 -12.30
C ILE A 93 0.12 -2.34 -13.17
N VAL A 94 0.61 -1.15 -12.86
CA VAL A 94 0.21 0.08 -13.55
C VAL A 94 0.77 0.13 -14.98
N LEU A 95 2.04 -0.25 -15.15
CA LEU A 95 2.77 -0.05 -16.41
C LEU A 95 2.59 -1.22 -17.40
N HIS A 96 2.54 -2.46 -16.92
CA HIS A 96 2.65 -3.63 -17.78
C HIS A 96 1.45 -4.57 -17.70
N PHE A 97 0.90 -4.78 -16.51
CA PHE A 97 -0.13 -5.79 -16.27
C PHE A 97 -1.51 -5.18 -16.08
N SER A 98 -1.91 -4.27 -16.98
CA SER A 98 -3.28 -3.78 -16.98
C SER A 98 -4.25 -4.94 -17.20
N GLY A 99 -5.36 -4.97 -16.47
CA GLY A 99 -6.37 -6.03 -16.58
C GLY A 99 -6.99 -6.20 -17.97
N VAL A 100 -6.73 -5.28 -18.89
CA VAL A 100 -7.15 -5.34 -20.30
C VAL A 100 -6.20 -6.21 -21.13
N LYS A 101 -4.88 -6.07 -20.92
CA LYS A 101 -3.85 -6.76 -21.71
C LYS A 101 -3.53 -8.15 -21.19
N SER A 102 -3.57 -8.34 -19.89
CA SER A 102 -3.12 -9.59 -19.25
C SER A 102 -3.93 -9.88 -17.97
N PRO A 103 -5.21 -10.27 -18.08
CA PRO A 103 -6.09 -10.40 -16.91
C PRO A 103 -5.60 -11.42 -15.87
N GLN A 104 -4.97 -12.50 -16.29
CA GLN A 104 -4.43 -13.52 -15.39
C GLN A 104 -3.26 -12.95 -14.55
N TRP A 105 -2.30 -12.35 -15.21
CA TRP A 105 -1.15 -11.71 -14.55
C TRP A 105 -1.58 -10.55 -13.68
N HIS A 106 -2.54 -9.75 -14.14
CA HIS A 106 -3.09 -8.65 -13.34
C HIS A 106 -3.61 -9.11 -11.99
N SER A 107 -4.42 -10.17 -11.95
CA SER A 107 -4.95 -10.69 -10.69
C SER A 107 -3.83 -11.22 -9.77
N THR A 108 -2.86 -11.94 -10.32
CA THR A 108 -1.71 -12.46 -9.56
C THR A 108 -0.92 -11.31 -8.91
N PHE A 109 -0.59 -10.27 -9.69
CA PHE A 109 0.15 -9.11 -9.16
C PHE A 109 -0.68 -8.32 -8.13
N VAL A 110 -1.99 -8.19 -8.31
CA VAL A 110 -2.87 -7.54 -7.33
C VAL A 110 -2.87 -8.31 -6.01
N TYR A 111 -2.98 -9.62 -6.02
CA TYR A 111 -2.91 -10.42 -4.78
C TYR A 111 -1.53 -10.37 -4.13
N SER A 112 -0.46 -10.38 -4.93
CA SER A 112 0.91 -10.20 -4.42
C SER A 112 1.08 -8.83 -3.76
N PHE A 113 0.57 -7.77 -4.38
CA PHE A 113 0.57 -6.42 -3.79
C PHE A 113 -0.20 -6.38 -2.47
N LEU A 114 -1.38 -6.98 -2.39
CA LEU A 114 -2.17 -7.05 -1.17
C LEU A 114 -1.43 -7.78 -0.04
N GLY A 115 -0.79 -8.91 -0.35
CA GLY A 115 0.01 -9.67 0.61
C GLY A 115 1.20 -8.87 1.14
N LEU A 116 1.94 -8.23 0.25
CA LEU A 116 3.07 -7.34 0.61
C LEU A 116 2.60 -6.15 1.44
N TYR A 117 1.47 -5.56 1.08
CA TYR A 117 0.88 -4.46 1.84
C TYR A 117 0.52 -4.87 3.28
N CYS A 118 -0.12 -6.03 3.47
CA CYS A 118 -0.43 -6.55 4.81
C CYS A 118 0.86 -6.78 5.61
N LEU A 119 1.91 -7.31 4.99
CA LEU A 119 3.19 -7.54 5.61
C LEU A 119 3.91 -6.23 5.98
N ALA A 120 3.90 -5.24 5.08
CA ALA A 120 4.42 -3.91 5.35
C ALA A 120 3.68 -3.22 6.50
N ALA A 121 2.34 -3.28 6.49
CA ALA A 121 1.51 -2.72 7.56
C ALA A 121 1.78 -3.39 8.93
N ALA A 122 1.94 -4.72 8.96
CA ALA A 122 2.24 -5.45 10.18
C ALA A 122 3.63 -5.09 10.72
N THR A 123 4.66 -5.10 9.87
CA THR A 123 6.04 -4.78 10.28
C THR A 123 6.18 -3.31 10.67
N GLY A 124 5.61 -2.39 9.90
CA GLY A 124 5.56 -0.96 10.21
C GLY A 124 4.79 -0.67 11.49
N GLY A 125 3.68 -1.37 11.73
CA GLY A 125 2.91 -1.28 12.98
C GLY A 125 3.75 -1.68 14.21
N VAL A 126 4.51 -2.79 14.11
CA VAL A 126 5.43 -3.21 15.17
C VAL A 126 6.52 -2.16 15.42
N MET A 127 7.07 -1.58 14.35
CA MET A 127 8.08 -0.53 14.45
C MET A 127 7.51 0.71 15.14
N LEU A 128 6.33 1.19 14.71
CA LEU A 128 5.65 2.35 15.32
C LEU A 128 5.29 2.13 16.80
N TYR A 129 4.89 0.91 17.16
CA TYR A 129 4.60 0.56 18.55
C TYR A 129 5.84 0.63 19.44
N ARG A 130 7.00 0.22 18.92
CA ARG A 130 8.29 0.24 19.64
C ARG A 130 8.96 1.61 19.71
N LEU A 131 8.48 2.61 18.95
CA LEU A 131 9.00 3.97 19.09
C LEU A 131 8.62 4.55 20.45
N PRO A 132 9.55 5.11 21.20
CA PRO A 132 9.25 5.79 22.44
C PRO A 132 8.24 6.92 22.21
N THR A 133 7.31 7.08 23.15
CA THR A 133 6.27 8.11 23.13
C THR A 133 6.82 9.47 23.53
#